data_915b640f6e4a777b14dd43b324a66427
#
_entry.id   915b640f6e4a777b14dd43b324a66427
#
_cell.length_a   1.000
_cell.length_b   1.000
_cell.length_c   1.000
_cell.angle_alpha   90.00
_cell.angle_beta   90.00
_cell.angle_gamma   90.00
#
_symmetry.space_group_name_H-M   'P 1'
#
loop_
_entity.id
_entity.type
_entity.pdbx_description
1 polymer ?
#
loop_
_entity_poly.entity_id
_entity_poly.type
_entity_poly.pdbx_seq_one_letter_code
_entity_poly.pdbx_strand_id
1 'polypeptide(L)'
;MREAFGLQEPSAYAYTANSKCLDVDGINDYDDFSETIKAMGIIGLSGEEQNEIFRMLAAILWLGNATFVENDQGNAQIADQGVLDFVAYLLEVDATAITKALTERIVETQRGSIYESPNNPIQAASVRDALSKAIYNNLFDWIVARVNKSMAPRQATSNIIGVLDIYGFEIFEDNSLSSSASTTSTSRCSSSSFSSH
;
A
#
# COMPACT_ATOMS: atom_id res chain seq x y z
N MET A 1 -10.34 3.05 -17.23
CA MET A 1 -9.66 2.80 -15.94
C MET A 1 -10.64 2.91 -14.77
N ARG A 2 -11.26 4.06 -14.49
CA ARG A 2 -12.19 4.22 -13.35
C ARG A 2 -13.32 3.16 -13.36
N GLU A 3 -13.99 2.98 -14.47
CA GLU A 3 -15.07 1.97 -14.63
C GLU A 3 -14.53 0.53 -14.52
N ALA A 4 -13.39 0.24 -15.12
CA ALA A 4 -12.81 -1.12 -15.11
C ALA A 4 -12.45 -1.62 -13.71
N PHE A 5 -12.07 -0.71 -12.82
CA PHE A 5 -11.71 -1.02 -11.42
C PHE A 5 -12.83 -0.69 -10.43
N GLY A 6 -14.04 -0.37 -10.91
CA GLY A 6 -15.18 -0.04 -10.08
C GLY A 6 -14.95 1.16 -9.16
N LEU A 7 -14.04 2.09 -9.52
CA LEU A 7 -13.66 3.19 -8.65
C LEU A 7 -14.80 4.19 -8.49
N GLN A 8 -15.10 4.49 -7.24
CA GLN A 8 -16.09 5.46 -6.78
C GLN A 8 -15.41 6.77 -6.35
N GLU A 9 -16.17 7.66 -5.72
CA GLU A 9 -15.62 8.88 -5.14
C GLU A 9 -14.70 8.55 -3.95
N PRO A 10 -13.67 9.38 -3.67
CA PRO A 10 -12.71 9.13 -2.59
C PRO A 10 -13.35 8.92 -1.21
N SER A 11 -14.48 9.57 -0.96
CA SER A 11 -15.27 9.42 0.27
C SER A 11 -15.87 8.02 0.48
N ALA A 12 -15.94 7.20 -0.57
CA ALA A 12 -16.48 5.85 -0.51
C ALA A 12 -15.47 4.82 0.04
N TYR A 13 -14.20 5.20 0.22
CA TYR A 13 -13.15 4.29 0.68
C TYR A 13 -12.67 4.66 2.08
N ALA A 14 -12.64 3.68 2.98
CA ALA A 14 -12.25 3.89 4.37
C ALA A 14 -10.85 4.51 4.51
N TYR A 15 -9.89 4.09 3.69
CA TYR A 15 -8.50 4.59 3.78
C TYR A 15 -8.33 6.04 3.34
N THR A 16 -9.17 6.56 2.46
CA THR A 16 -9.14 7.96 2.04
C THR A 16 -10.08 8.82 2.89
N ALA A 17 -11.27 8.32 3.23
CA ALA A 17 -12.27 9.05 3.99
C ALA A 17 -11.86 9.35 5.44
N ASN A 18 -11.02 8.51 6.05
CA ASN A 18 -10.57 8.67 7.45
C ASN A 18 -9.81 9.97 7.70
N SER A 19 -9.14 10.52 6.69
CA SER A 19 -8.40 11.79 6.80
C SER A 19 -9.33 13.00 6.99
N LYS A 20 -10.61 12.89 6.60
CA LYS A 20 -11.58 14.01 6.50
C LYS A 20 -11.09 15.19 5.64
N CYS A 21 -10.01 14.99 4.87
CA CYS A 21 -9.43 15.94 3.96
C CYS A 21 -9.30 15.24 2.59
N LEU A 22 -10.26 15.50 1.71
CA LEU A 22 -10.32 14.90 0.37
C LEU A 22 -9.85 15.86 -0.71
N ASP A 23 -9.87 17.15 -0.42
CA ASP A 23 -9.39 18.21 -1.30
C ASP A 23 -8.42 19.10 -0.54
N VAL A 24 -7.37 19.55 -1.21
CA VAL A 24 -6.35 20.47 -0.66
C VAL A 24 -6.25 21.68 -1.55
N ASP A 25 -6.39 22.89 -0.96
CA ASP A 25 -6.27 24.15 -1.69
C ASP A 25 -4.92 24.24 -2.40
N GLY A 26 -4.96 24.53 -3.70
CA GLY A 26 -3.77 24.69 -4.54
C GLY A 26 -3.20 23.38 -5.11
N ILE A 27 -3.80 22.23 -4.82
CA ILE A 27 -3.47 20.95 -5.46
C ILE A 27 -4.58 20.56 -6.43
N ASN A 28 -4.21 20.20 -7.64
CA ASN A 28 -5.12 19.65 -8.65
C ASN A 28 -4.77 18.18 -8.90
N ASP A 29 -5.44 17.27 -8.20
CA ASP A 29 -5.19 15.82 -8.31
C ASP A 29 -5.32 15.27 -9.73
N TYR A 30 -6.18 15.89 -10.56
CA TYR A 30 -6.33 15.48 -11.97
C TYR A 30 -5.09 15.81 -12.80
N ASP A 31 -4.52 17.00 -12.62
CA ASP A 31 -3.31 17.42 -13.33
C ASP A 31 -2.11 16.60 -12.83
N ASP A 32 -1.97 16.42 -11.52
CA ASP A 32 -0.92 15.60 -10.90
C ASP A 32 -0.99 14.14 -11.35
N PHE A 33 -2.20 13.57 -11.44
CA PHE A 33 -2.39 12.23 -11.99
C PHE A 33 -1.98 12.15 -13.46
N SER A 34 -2.33 13.16 -14.25
CA SER A 34 -1.95 13.24 -15.67
C SER A 34 -0.44 13.31 -15.86
N GLU A 35 0.25 14.05 -14.99
CA GLU A 35 1.71 14.14 -14.98
C GLU A 35 2.35 12.80 -14.55
N THR A 36 1.77 12.14 -13.57
CA THR A 36 2.21 10.80 -13.14
C THR A 36 2.15 9.79 -14.29
N ILE A 37 1.04 9.75 -15.03
CA ILE A 37 0.89 8.88 -16.22
C ILE A 37 1.97 9.18 -17.27
N LYS A 38 2.22 10.46 -17.54
CA LYS A 38 3.27 10.88 -18.48
C LYS A 38 4.66 10.44 -18.00
N ALA A 39 4.95 10.65 -16.71
CA ALA A 39 6.22 10.24 -16.10
C ALA A 39 6.42 8.71 -16.19
N MET A 40 5.39 7.93 -15.91
CA MET A 40 5.41 6.47 -16.09
C MET A 40 5.76 6.07 -17.53
N GLY A 41 5.20 6.76 -18.52
CA GLY A 41 5.54 6.54 -19.93
C GLY A 41 6.99 6.88 -20.25
N ILE A 42 7.51 8.00 -19.71
CA ILE A 42 8.90 8.44 -19.93
C ILE A 42 9.92 7.44 -19.39
N ILE A 43 9.68 6.86 -18.21
CA ILE A 43 10.54 5.82 -17.61
C ILE A 43 10.33 4.44 -18.25
N GLY A 44 9.47 4.34 -19.26
CA GLY A 44 9.28 3.14 -20.08
C GLY A 44 8.37 2.08 -19.44
N LEU A 45 7.49 2.47 -18.53
CA LEU A 45 6.39 1.60 -18.07
C LEU A 45 5.37 1.46 -19.21
N SER A 46 5.10 0.23 -19.63
CA SER A 46 4.09 -0.05 -20.63
C SER A 46 2.69 0.29 -20.14
N GLY A 47 1.72 0.46 -21.06
CA GLY A 47 0.33 0.67 -20.66
C GLY A 47 -0.25 -0.48 -19.85
N GLU A 48 0.20 -1.72 -20.07
CA GLU A 48 -0.16 -2.88 -19.29
C GLU A 48 0.40 -2.79 -17.88
N GLU A 49 1.70 -2.50 -17.72
CA GLU A 49 2.33 -2.30 -16.40
C GLU A 49 1.64 -1.19 -15.60
N GLN A 50 1.31 -0.07 -16.23
CA GLN A 50 0.56 1.03 -15.58
C GLN A 50 -0.83 0.56 -15.14
N ASN A 51 -1.54 -0.19 -15.97
CA ASN A 51 -2.87 -0.71 -15.65
C ASN A 51 -2.82 -1.67 -14.46
N GLU A 52 -1.80 -2.55 -14.40
CA GLU A 52 -1.60 -3.46 -13.28
C GLU A 52 -1.29 -2.72 -11.97
N ILE A 53 -0.47 -1.67 -12.01
CA ILE A 53 -0.20 -0.81 -10.84
C ILE A 53 -1.51 -0.23 -10.31
N PHE A 54 -2.35 0.35 -11.18
CA PHE A 54 -3.62 0.95 -10.75
C PHE A 54 -4.64 -0.09 -10.32
N ARG A 55 -4.62 -1.29 -10.89
CA ARG A 55 -5.44 -2.42 -10.45
C ARG A 55 -5.09 -2.84 -9.01
N MET A 56 -3.80 -2.93 -8.67
CA MET A 56 -3.35 -3.24 -7.31
C MET A 56 -3.75 -2.14 -6.32
N LEU A 57 -3.61 -0.86 -6.68
CA LEU A 57 -4.06 0.25 -5.85
C LEU A 57 -5.57 0.26 -5.64
N ALA A 58 -6.35 -0.05 -6.67
CA ALA A 58 -7.79 -0.20 -6.55
C ALA A 58 -8.16 -1.35 -5.60
N ALA A 59 -7.46 -2.49 -5.70
CA ALA A 59 -7.66 -3.61 -4.80
C ALA A 59 -7.40 -3.24 -3.32
N ILE A 60 -6.37 -2.43 -3.05
CA ILE A 60 -6.08 -1.92 -1.70
C ILE A 60 -7.23 -1.04 -1.19
N LEU A 61 -7.75 -0.13 -2.02
CA LEU A 61 -8.87 0.73 -1.64
C LEU A 61 -10.12 -0.08 -1.32
N TRP A 62 -10.46 -1.05 -2.17
CA TRP A 62 -11.60 -1.95 -1.95
C TRP A 62 -11.39 -2.85 -0.74
N LEU A 63 -10.19 -3.36 -0.52
CA LEU A 63 -9.86 -4.17 0.66
C LEU A 63 -10.09 -3.39 1.96
N GLY A 64 -9.78 -2.10 1.98
CA GLY A 64 -10.07 -1.21 3.12
C GLY A 64 -11.56 -1.14 3.49
N ASN A 65 -12.45 -1.39 2.54
CA ASN A 65 -13.90 -1.40 2.76
C ASN A 65 -14.43 -2.77 3.26
N ALA A 66 -13.61 -3.81 3.29
CA ALA A 66 -14.00 -5.09 3.86
C ALA A 66 -14.22 -4.94 5.37
N THR A 67 -15.43 -5.22 5.83
CA THR A 67 -15.84 -5.14 7.24
C THR A 67 -16.16 -6.53 7.78
N PHE A 68 -16.04 -6.66 9.10
CA PHE A 68 -16.21 -7.92 9.79
C PHE A 68 -17.27 -7.80 10.87
N VAL A 69 -18.10 -8.82 10.98
CA VAL A 69 -19.09 -8.98 12.04
C VAL A 69 -18.75 -10.19 12.89
N GLU A 70 -19.26 -10.22 14.09
CA GLU A 70 -19.10 -11.36 15.00
C GLU A 70 -20.18 -12.40 14.72
N ASN A 71 -19.79 -13.67 14.59
CA ASN A 71 -20.75 -14.77 14.55
C ASN A 71 -21.12 -15.24 15.95
N ASP A 72 -22.03 -16.22 16.08
CA ASP A 72 -22.52 -16.76 17.36
C ASP A 72 -21.40 -17.35 18.26
N GLN A 73 -20.23 -17.61 17.70
CA GLN A 73 -19.06 -18.17 18.39
C GLN A 73 -18.01 -17.11 18.76
N GLY A 74 -18.26 -15.83 18.47
CA GLY A 74 -17.29 -14.75 18.69
C GLY A 74 -16.24 -14.63 17.59
N ASN A 75 -16.38 -15.36 16.48
CA ASN A 75 -15.41 -15.37 15.39
C ASN A 75 -15.79 -14.34 14.32
N ALA A 76 -14.77 -13.86 13.59
CA ALA A 76 -14.97 -12.95 12.48
C ALA A 76 -15.68 -13.62 11.30
N GLN A 77 -16.69 -12.95 10.79
CA GLN A 77 -17.36 -13.26 9.55
C GLN A 77 -17.35 -12.01 8.67
N ILE A 78 -17.20 -12.20 7.35
CA ILE A 78 -17.28 -11.08 6.38
C ILE A 78 -18.70 -10.52 6.36
N ALA A 79 -18.83 -9.21 6.53
CA ALA A 79 -20.13 -8.54 6.51
C ALA A 79 -20.70 -8.43 5.09
N ASP A 80 -19.86 -8.17 4.09
CA ASP A 80 -20.22 -8.10 2.67
C ASP A 80 -19.22 -8.90 1.83
N GLN A 81 -19.66 -10.09 1.41
CA GLN A 81 -18.85 -10.97 0.59
C GLN A 81 -18.57 -10.39 -0.80
N GLY A 82 -19.48 -9.56 -1.34
CA GLY A 82 -19.31 -8.94 -2.66
C GLY A 82 -18.08 -8.05 -2.74
N VAL A 83 -17.72 -7.37 -1.64
CA VAL A 83 -16.49 -6.58 -1.56
C VAL A 83 -15.25 -7.47 -1.70
N LEU A 84 -15.20 -8.59 -0.99
CA LEU A 84 -14.06 -9.52 -1.08
C LEU A 84 -14.00 -10.26 -2.41
N ASP A 85 -15.12 -10.61 -2.99
CA ASP A 85 -15.17 -11.24 -4.33
C ASP A 85 -14.60 -10.27 -5.37
N PHE A 86 -14.90 -8.97 -5.24
CA PHE A 86 -14.35 -7.96 -6.12
C PHE A 86 -12.85 -7.72 -5.89
N VAL A 87 -12.39 -7.72 -4.64
CA VAL A 87 -10.95 -7.68 -4.31
C VAL A 87 -10.22 -8.88 -4.90
N ALA A 88 -10.80 -10.09 -4.76
CA ALA A 88 -10.25 -11.31 -5.33
C ALA A 88 -10.14 -11.24 -6.86
N TYR A 89 -11.16 -10.69 -7.51
CA TYR A 89 -11.14 -10.42 -8.96
C TYR A 89 -10.00 -9.44 -9.33
N LEU A 90 -9.85 -8.33 -8.59
CA LEU A 90 -8.78 -7.36 -8.84
C LEU A 90 -7.38 -7.94 -8.61
N LEU A 91 -7.21 -8.80 -7.61
CA LEU A 91 -5.92 -9.44 -7.29
C LEU A 91 -5.67 -10.73 -8.10
N GLU A 92 -6.65 -11.20 -8.87
CA GLU A 92 -6.61 -12.47 -9.62
C GLU A 92 -6.31 -13.68 -8.73
N VAL A 93 -6.96 -13.72 -7.56
CA VAL A 93 -6.82 -14.81 -6.59
C VAL A 93 -8.18 -15.39 -6.22
N ASP A 94 -8.17 -16.54 -5.56
CA ASP A 94 -9.39 -17.18 -5.07
C ASP A 94 -9.98 -16.38 -3.89
N ALA A 95 -11.26 -16.05 -3.99
CA ALA A 95 -12.00 -15.31 -2.94
C ALA A 95 -12.04 -16.11 -1.62
N THR A 96 -12.11 -17.45 -1.67
CA THR A 96 -12.08 -18.29 -0.48
C THR A 96 -10.72 -18.24 0.21
N ALA A 97 -9.63 -18.15 -0.55
CA ALA A 97 -8.28 -18.00 -0.01
C ALA A 97 -8.11 -16.67 0.72
N ILE A 98 -8.59 -15.54 0.15
CA ILE A 98 -8.56 -14.24 0.82
C ILE A 98 -9.43 -14.28 2.08
N THR A 99 -10.66 -14.77 1.99
CA THR A 99 -11.56 -14.87 3.14
C THR A 99 -10.89 -15.62 4.28
N LYS A 100 -10.33 -16.80 3.99
CA LYS A 100 -9.62 -17.60 4.98
C LYS A 100 -8.41 -16.86 5.57
N ALA A 101 -7.60 -16.23 4.75
CA ALA A 101 -6.43 -15.46 5.19
C ALA A 101 -6.80 -14.32 6.14
N LEU A 102 -7.99 -13.72 6.00
CA LEU A 102 -8.45 -12.64 6.87
C LEU A 102 -9.13 -13.15 8.15
N THR A 103 -9.88 -14.25 8.06
CA THR A 103 -10.69 -14.77 9.18
C THR A 103 -10.02 -15.82 10.03
N GLU A 104 -8.89 -16.36 9.58
CA GLU A 104 -8.16 -17.41 10.28
C GLU A 104 -6.68 -17.04 10.43
N ARG A 105 -6.06 -17.57 11.46
CA ARG A 105 -4.61 -17.47 11.69
C ARG A 105 -4.01 -18.83 11.94
N ILE A 106 -2.78 -19.00 11.50
CA ILE A 106 -1.97 -20.16 11.79
C ILE A 106 -1.29 -19.98 13.15
N VAL A 107 -1.52 -20.92 14.06
CA VAL A 107 -0.89 -20.94 15.38
C VAL A 107 0.03 -22.14 15.46
N GLU A 108 1.33 -21.89 15.68
CA GLU A 108 2.31 -22.92 15.96
C GLU A 108 2.49 -23.08 17.48
N THR A 109 2.35 -24.30 17.96
CA THR A 109 2.58 -24.60 19.39
C THR A 109 4.07 -24.81 19.64
N GLN A 110 4.48 -24.68 20.91
CA GLN A 110 5.86 -24.96 21.34
C GLN A 110 6.35 -26.38 21.03
N ARG A 111 5.43 -27.31 20.72
CA ARG A 111 5.74 -28.70 20.34
C ARG A 111 5.78 -28.91 18.82
N GLY A 112 5.70 -27.81 18.03
CA GLY A 112 5.73 -27.87 16.57
C GLY A 112 4.41 -28.31 15.90
N SER A 113 3.31 -28.42 16.67
CA SER A 113 2.00 -28.66 16.06
C SER A 113 1.43 -27.36 15.50
N ILE A 114 0.94 -27.40 14.27
CA ILE A 114 0.32 -26.26 13.58
C ILE A 114 -1.19 -26.50 13.57
N TYR A 115 -1.97 -25.49 13.95
CA TYR A 115 -3.43 -25.50 13.83
C TYR A 115 -3.96 -24.13 13.39
N GLU A 116 -5.10 -24.16 12.71
CA GLU A 116 -5.83 -22.97 12.30
C GLU A 116 -6.73 -22.51 13.47
N SER A 117 -6.69 -21.23 13.77
CA SER A 117 -7.51 -20.60 14.81
C SER A 117 -8.28 -19.45 14.20
N PRO A 118 -9.59 -19.35 14.43
CA PRO A 118 -10.36 -18.22 13.90
C PRO A 118 -9.93 -16.90 14.56
N ASN A 119 -10.00 -15.83 13.79
CA ASN A 119 -9.83 -14.48 14.27
C ASN A 119 -11.15 -13.93 14.80
N ASN A 120 -11.11 -13.01 15.76
CA ASN A 120 -12.24 -12.15 16.06
C ASN A 120 -12.29 -10.95 15.07
N PRO A 121 -13.38 -10.16 15.04
CA PRO A 121 -13.51 -9.03 14.08
C PRO A 121 -12.39 -8.01 14.15
N ILE A 122 -11.86 -7.71 15.34
CA ILE A 122 -10.76 -6.76 15.53
C ILE A 122 -9.46 -7.31 14.93
N GLN A 123 -9.20 -8.59 15.17
CA GLN A 123 -8.03 -9.27 14.61
C GLN A 123 -8.12 -9.36 13.09
N ALA A 124 -9.29 -9.71 12.55
CA ALA A 124 -9.52 -9.77 11.11
C ALA A 124 -9.30 -8.40 10.43
N ALA A 125 -9.79 -7.31 11.04
CA ALA A 125 -9.52 -5.96 10.56
C ALA A 125 -8.02 -5.61 10.58
N SER A 126 -7.30 -6.00 11.63
CA SER A 126 -5.85 -5.82 11.71
C SER A 126 -5.10 -6.61 10.63
N VAL A 127 -5.52 -7.83 10.34
CA VAL A 127 -4.96 -8.66 9.25
C VAL A 127 -5.24 -8.03 7.88
N ARG A 128 -6.47 -7.53 7.66
CA ARG A 128 -6.84 -6.78 6.45
C ARG A 128 -5.88 -5.60 6.21
N ASP A 129 -5.65 -4.79 7.23
CA ASP A 129 -4.77 -3.62 7.13
C ASP A 129 -3.31 -4.03 6.94
N ALA A 130 -2.87 -5.11 7.57
CA ALA A 130 -1.54 -5.67 7.36
C ALA A 130 -1.36 -6.19 5.92
N LEU A 131 -2.38 -6.87 5.36
CA LEU A 131 -2.37 -7.33 3.97
C LEU A 131 -2.31 -6.14 3.00
N SER A 132 -3.12 -5.10 3.22
CA SER A 132 -3.09 -3.87 2.42
C SER A 132 -1.70 -3.22 2.40
N LYS A 133 -1.06 -3.11 3.56
CA LYS A 133 0.32 -2.60 3.68
C LYS A 133 1.33 -3.50 2.96
N ALA A 134 1.19 -4.81 3.07
CA ALA A 134 2.09 -5.74 2.40
C ALA A 134 1.98 -5.65 0.87
N ILE A 135 0.77 -5.55 0.34
CA ILE A 135 0.54 -5.36 -1.11
C ILE A 135 1.17 -4.04 -1.57
N TYR A 136 0.92 -2.95 -0.83
CA TYR A 136 1.46 -1.63 -1.17
C TYR A 136 2.99 -1.62 -1.15
N ASN A 137 3.62 -2.18 -0.12
CA ASN A 137 5.07 -2.25 0.00
C ASN A 137 5.70 -3.04 -1.15
N ASN A 138 5.16 -4.22 -1.47
CA ASN A 138 5.66 -5.02 -2.59
C ASN A 138 5.48 -4.30 -3.94
N LEU A 139 4.36 -3.62 -4.14
CA LEU A 139 4.12 -2.81 -5.33
C LEU A 139 5.13 -1.66 -5.43
N PHE A 140 5.37 -0.95 -4.33
CA PHE A 140 6.34 0.13 -4.26
C PHE A 140 7.76 -0.36 -4.59
N ASP A 141 8.20 -1.45 -3.96
CA ASP A 141 9.52 -2.04 -4.22
C ASP A 141 9.67 -2.47 -5.68
N TRP A 142 8.62 -3.04 -6.27
CA TRP A 142 8.60 -3.40 -7.67
C TRP A 142 8.74 -2.16 -8.58
N ILE A 143 7.98 -1.09 -8.29
CA ILE A 143 8.07 0.18 -9.04
C ILE A 143 9.49 0.74 -8.96
N VAL A 144 10.07 0.81 -7.77
CA VAL A 144 11.44 1.31 -7.57
C VAL A 144 12.45 0.47 -8.37
N ALA A 145 12.36 -0.85 -8.30
CA ALA A 145 13.22 -1.74 -9.07
C ALA A 145 13.05 -1.53 -10.59
N ARG A 146 11.81 -1.33 -11.05
CA ARG A 146 11.48 -1.11 -12.46
C ARG A 146 12.03 0.24 -12.96
N VAL A 147 11.90 1.30 -12.14
CA VAL A 147 12.46 2.63 -12.43
C VAL A 147 13.98 2.56 -12.52
N ASN A 148 14.63 1.96 -11.53
CA ASN A 148 16.10 1.78 -11.53
C ASN A 148 16.60 1.01 -12.75
N LYS A 149 15.87 -0.03 -13.16
CA LYS A 149 16.19 -0.80 -14.36
C LYS A 149 16.10 0.07 -15.64
N SER A 150 15.13 0.98 -15.71
CA SER A 150 14.98 1.88 -16.87
C SER A 150 16.10 2.92 -16.97
N MET A 151 16.65 3.33 -15.83
CA MET A 151 17.71 4.31 -15.72
C MET A 151 19.13 3.69 -15.71
N ALA A 152 19.23 2.36 -15.81
CA ALA A 152 20.53 1.68 -15.82
C ALA A 152 21.41 2.18 -16.96
N PRO A 153 22.69 2.53 -16.70
CA PRO A 153 23.59 3.05 -17.72
C PRO A 153 23.86 1.98 -18.78
N ARG A 154 23.86 2.40 -20.05
CA ARG A 154 24.19 1.50 -21.17
C ARG A 154 25.67 1.16 -21.28
N GLN A 155 26.53 1.92 -20.59
CA GLN A 155 27.99 1.74 -20.51
C GLN A 155 28.45 1.91 -19.08
N ALA A 156 29.58 1.30 -18.75
CA ALA A 156 30.18 1.49 -17.42
C ALA A 156 30.54 2.97 -17.20
N THR A 157 30.00 3.54 -16.13
CA THR A 157 30.24 4.95 -15.74
C THR A 157 30.91 4.99 -14.38
N SER A 158 31.82 5.97 -14.19
CA SER A 158 32.50 6.22 -12.91
C SER A 158 31.69 7.16 -12.00
N ASN A 159 30.69 7.87 -12.56
CA ASN A 159 29.91 8.85 -11.83
C ASN A 159 28.47 8.35 -11.66
N ILE A 160 27.96 8.45 -10.42
CA ILE A 160 26.61 8.03 -10.06
C ILE A 160 25.86 9.27 -9.55
N ILE A 161 24.67 9.49 -10.08
CA ILE A 161 23.70 10.47 -9.54
C ILE A 161 22.56 9.66 -8.95
N GLY A 162 22.27 9.86 -7.67
CA GLY A 162 21.16 9.21 -6.97
C GLY A 162 20.09 10.24 -6.60
N VAL A 163 18.84 9.82 -6.60
CA VAL A 163 17.71 10.57 -6.03
C VAL A 163 17.32 9.88 -4.73
N LEU A 164 17.36 10.61 -3.64
CA LEU A 164 16.95 10.14 -2.32
C LEU A 164 15.62 10.81 -1.99
N ASP A 165 14.58 9.99 -1.87
CA ASP A 165 13.27 10.40 -1.37
C ASP A 165 13.06 9.76 0.01
N ILE A 166 13.28 10.56 1.05
CA ILE A 166 13.20 10.13 2.44
C ILE A 166 12.18 11.00 3.18
N TYR A 167 11.44 10.38 4.10
CA TYR A 167 10.48 11.10 4.94
C TYR A 167 11.13 12.32 5.62
N GLY A 168 10.46 13.46 5.49
CA GLY A 168 10.81 14.67 6.22
C GLY A 168 10.25 14.68 7.64
N PHE A 169 10.17 15.86 8.22
CA PHE A 169 9.57 16.08 9.54
C PHE A 169 8.06 15.85 9.46
N GLU A 170 7.55 14.88 10.21
CA GLU A 170 6.11 14.70 10.43
C GLU A 170 5.68 15.47 11.67
N ILE A 171 4.67 16.32 11.52
CA ILE A 171 4.08 17.09 12.62
C ILE A 171 2.78 16.38 13.01
N PHE A 172 2.78 15.76 14.18
CA PHE A 172 1.59 15.19 14.81
C PHE A 172 1.09 16.14 15.90
N GLU A 173 -0.18 16.02 16.30
CA GLU A 173 -0.72 16.74 17.49
C GLU A 173 0.10 16.42 18.75
N ASP A 174 0.56 15.14 18.89
CA ASP A 174 1.47 14.69 19.94
C ASP A 174 2.71 14.04 19.31
N ASN A 175 3.84 14.74 19.31
CA ASN A 175 5.14 14.21 18.91
C ASN A 175 5.89 13.62 20.10
N SER A 176 6.12 12.31 20.09
CA SER A 176 6.95 11.65 21.11
C SER A 176 8.45 11.89 20.88
N LEU A 177 9.25 11.70 21.93
CA LEU A 177 10.72 11.80 21.82
C LEU A 177 11.32 10.82 20.82
N SER A 178 10.70 9.67 20.60
CA SER A 178 11.11 8.66 19.59
C SER A 178 10.88 9.16 18.15
N SER A 179 9.79 9.87 17.89
CA SER A 179 9.52 10.48 16.58
C SER A 179 10.57 11.53 16.23
N SER A 180 10.95 12.37 17.21
CA SER A 180 11.99 13.38 17.07
C SER A 180 13.37 12.79 16.84
N ALA A 181 13.71 11.66 17.48
CA ALA A 181 14.99 10.97 17.35
C ALA A 181 15.16 10.32 15.96
N SER A 182 14.10 9.73 15.40
CA SER A 182 14.14 9.14 14.05
C SER A 182 14.37 10.21 12.97
N THR A 183 13.75 11.38 13.12
CA THR A 183 13.93 12.50 12.18
C THR A 183 15.33 13.10 12.25
N THR A 184 15.95 13.15 13.44
CA THR A 184 17.32 13.65 13.59
C THR A 184 18.36 12.73 12.94
N SER A 185 18.16 11.41 12.98
CA SER A 185 19.05 10.45 12.29
C SER A 185 18.95 10.56 10.77
N THR A 186 17.77 10.87 10.26
CA THR A 186 17.50 11.07 8.84
C THR A 186 18.16 12.34 8.29
N SER A 187 18.10 13.45 9.05
CA SER A 187 18.71 14.73 8.64
C SER A 187 20.26 14.66 8.63
N ARG A 188 20.88 13.84 9.49
CA ARG A 188 22.33 13.59 9.46
C ARG A 188 22.77 12.80 8.23
N CYS A 189 21.96 11.86 7.75
CA CYS A 189 22.27 11.08 6.57
C CYS A 189 22.26 11.94 5.30
N SER A 190 21.32 12.90 5.20
CA SER A 190 21.22 13.81 4.03
C SER A 190 22.35 14.85 3.97
N SER A 191 22.94 15.23 5.12
CA SER A 191 24.03 16.21 5.15
C SER A 191 25.44 15.61 4.93
N SER A 192 25.62 14.30 5.09
CA SER A 192 26.91 13.62 4.91
C SER A 192 27.19 13.19 3.47
N SER A 193 26.22 13.21 2.57
CA SER A 193 26.37 12.83 1.16
C SER A 193 26.78 13.98 0.22
N PHE A 194 26.95 15.21 0.73
CA PHE A 194 27.36 16.38 -0.04
C PHE A 194 28.81 16.82 0.18
N SER A 195 29.64 16.04 0.85
CA SER A 195 31.06 16.36 1.06
C SER A 195 31.94 15.22 0.61
N SER A 196 32.23 15.17 -0.68
CA SER A 196 33.52 14.66 -1.19
C SER A 196 33.65 14.89 -2.69
N HIS A 197 34.50 15.84 -2.99
CA HIS A 197 35.37 16.05 -4.16
C HIS A 197 34.89 15.67 -5.55
#